data_776021e3cafc135af940661dbf7dd861
#
_entry.id   776021e3cafc135af940661dbf7dd861
#
_cell.length_a   1.000
_cell.length_b   1.000
_cell.length_c   1.000
_cell.angle_alpha   90.00
_cell.angle_beta   90.00
_cell.angle_gamma   90.00
#
_symmetry.space_group_name_H-M   'P 1'
#
loop_
_entity.id
_entity.type
_entity.pdbx_description
1 polymer ?
#
loop_
_entity_poly.entity_id
_entity_poly.type
_entity_poly.pdbx_seq_one_letter_code
_entity_poly.pdbx_strand_id
1 'polypeptide(L)'
;MMIRALADAGFYFDRPKWTQRARKAIDFLWSELVTETSKGIQLKAVYYESGGANVDAFLHDYALLAEACLAVASKIDWIEPGASAIYQARAQACVDQAMQYFADEHSIGYYFTAKGAETPVARRKEWFDNATPSGNSVMLHALSGLHALTGDSRYAAELEATLPAYADYAGKVAAGVAHGLEAAATYQSGVAVITVGVDVDMNALRKALAAKAWRRTFVQQ
;
A
#
# COMPACT_ATOMS: atom_id res chain seq x y z
N MET A 1 8.59 1.63 0.93
CA MET A 1 9.43 0.50 1.41
C MET A 1 10.02 0.74 2.80
N MET A 2 10.88 1.75 3.05
CA MET A 2 11.49 1.98 4.39
C MET A 2 10.44 2.23 5.48
N ILE A 3 9.38 2.97 5.20
CA ILE A 3 8.29 3.24 6.14
C ILE A 3 7.62 1.94 6.58
N ARG A 4 7.29 1.04 5.64
CA ARG A 4 6.77 -0.30 5.94
C ARG A 4 7.74 -1.07 6.85
N ALA A 5 9.02 -1.11 6.47
CA ALA A 5 10.03 -1.82 7.28
C ALA A 5 10.14 -1.27 8.71
N LEU A 6 10.08 0.05 8.89
CA LEU A 6 10.09 0.68 10.22
C LEU A 6 8.83 0.38 11.03
N ALA A 7 7.65 0.38 10.40
CA ALA A 7 6.39 0.05 11.07
C ALA A 7 6.39 -1.41 11.54
N ASP A 8 6.75 -2.34 10.64
CA ASP A 8 6.82 -3.77 10.95
C ASP A 8 7.87 -4.07 12.01
N ALA A 9 9.11 -3.58 11.84
CA ALA A 9 10.18 -3.79 12.79
C ALA A 9 9.86 -3.18 14.16
N GLY A 10 9.22 -2.01 14.19
CA GLY A 10 8.77 -1.37 15.42
C GLY A 10 7.83 -2.27 16.22
N PHE A 11 6.88 -2.88 15.54
CA PHE A 11 5.91 -3.78 16.15
C PHE A 11 6.56 -5.11 16.60
N TYR A 12 7.27 -5.80 15.72
CA TYR A 12 7.82 -7.12 16.00
C TYR A 12 8.97 -7.10 17.01
N PHE A 13 9.82 -6.08 17.00
CA PHE A 13 10.96 -5.95 17.91
C PHE A 13 10.68 -5.09 19.15
N ASP A 14 9.43 -4.71 19.39
CA ASP A 14 9.06 -3.86 20.54
C ASP A 14 9.83 -2.54 20.57
N ARG A 15 9.76 -1.82 19.44
CA ARG A 15 10.45 -0.53 19.28
C ARG A 15 9.46 0.55 18.83
N PRO A 16 8.59 1.04 19.75
CA PRO A 16 7.54 2.01 19.41
C PRO A 16 8.07 3.26 18.70
N LYS A 17 9.28 3.69 19.03
CA LYS A 17 9.95 4.82 18.36
C LYS A 17 10.14 4.58 16.84
N TRP A 18 10.27 3.35 16.38
CA TRP A 18 10.40 3.06 14.95
C TRP A 18 9.06 3.18 14.25
N THR A 19 7.98 2.70 14.84
CA THR A 19 6.61 2.90 14.31
C THR A 19 6.25 4.40 14.30
N GLN A 20 6.62 5.15 15.35
CA GLN A 20 6.44 6.61 15.38
C GLN A 20 7.24 7.33 14.27
N ARG A 21 8.46 6.86 13.96
CA ARG A 21 9.24 7.39 12.82
C ARG A 21 8.57 7.09 11.48
N ALA A 22 8.04 5.87 11.29
CA ALA A 22 7.28 5.51 10.11
C ALA A 22 6.07 6.42 9.93
N ARG A 23 5.30 6.66 11.00
CA ARG A 23 4.18 7.60 11.03
C ARG A 23 4.59 9.00 10.62
N LYS A 24 5.61 9.57 11.28
CA LYS A 24 6.09 10.93 10.97
C LYS A 24 6.53 11.06 9.52
N ALA A 25 7.15 10.03 8.95
CA ALA A 25 7.54 10.05 7.55
C ALA A 25 6.33 10.07 6.60
N ILE A 26 5.26 9.31 6.89
CA ILE A 26 4.02 9.39 6.10
C ILE A 26 3.37 10.75 6.26
N ASP A 27 3.28 11.29 7.48
CA ASP A 27 2.66 12.59 7.74
C ASP A 27 3.38 13.70 6.96
N PHE A 28 4.73 13.65 6.92
CA PHE A 28 5.54 14.55 6.09
C PHE A 28 5.27 14.38 4.59
N LEU A 29 5.30 13.14 4.07
CA LEU A 29 5.02 12.90 2.67
C LEU A 29 3.60 13.34 2.29
N TRP A 30 2.63 13.13 3.17
CA TRP A 30 1.26 13.55 2.93
C TRP A 30 1.13 15.07 2.89
N SER A 31 1.73 15.79 3.84
CA SER A 31 1.68 17.26 3.90
C SER A 31 2.41 17.93 2.74
N GLU A 32 3.54 17.37 2.30
CA GLU A 32 4.40 18.02 1.30
C GLU A 32 4.10 17.59 -0.13
N LEU A 33 3.62 16.37 -0.35
CA LEU A 33 3.48 15.80 -1.69
C LEU A 33 2.02 15.62 -2.14
N VAL A 34 1.05 15.60 -1.21
CA VAL A 34 -0.35 15.34 -1.53
C VAL A 34 -1.15 16.65 -1.51
N THR A 35 -1.94 16.87 -2.55
CA THR A 35 -2.95 17.93 -2.60
C THR A 35 -4.32 17.29 -2.72
N GLU A 36 -5.21 17.58 -1.79
CA GLU A 36 -6.62 17.15 -1.85
C GLU A 36 -7.40 18.06 -2.80
N THR A 37 -8.22 17.45 -3.65
CA THR A 37 -9.03 18.14 -4.66
C THR A 37 -10.46 17.63 -4.63
N SER A 38 -11.37 18.30 -5.33
CA SER A 38 -12.75 17.81 -5.50
C SER A 38 -12.86 16.49 -6.29
N LYS A 39 -11.78 16.04 -6.93
CA LYS A 39 -11.71 14.80 -7.73
C LYS A 39 -10.88 13.70 -7.08
N GLY A 40 -10.50 13.86 -5.82
CA GLY A 40 -9.61 12.96 -5.09
C GLY A 40 -8.29 13.64 -4.74
N ILE A 41 -7.19 12.90 -4.77
CA ILE A 41 -5.87 13.42 -4.42
C ILE A 41 -4.97 13.58 -5.65
N GLN A 42 -4.06 14.53 -5.60
CA GLN A 42 -2.92 14.64 -6.51
C GLN A 42 -1.64 14.41 -5.72
N LEU A 43 -0.81 13.48 -6.17
CA LEU A 43 0.47 13.18 -5.56
C LEU A 43 1.60 13.71 -6.45
N LYS A 44 2.62 14.28 -5.85
CA LYS A 44 3.90 14.62 -6.48
C LYS A 44 4.96 13.59 -6.14
N ALA A 45 5.84 13.30 -7.09
CA ALA A 45 6.87 12.28 -6.93
C ALA A 45 8.07 12.74 -6.09
N VAL A 46 8.37 14.04 -6.09
CA VAL A 46 9.60 14.59 -5.51
C VAL A 46 9.31 15.86 -4.72
N TYR A 47 9.97 15.98 -3.57
CA TYR A 47 10.03 17.18 -2.76
C TYR A 47 11.46 17.74 -2.75
N TYR A 48 11.59 19.04 -2.96
CA TYR A 48 12.85 19.77 -2.84
C TYR A 48 12.70 20.89 -1.80
N GLU A 49 13.63 21.00 -0.87
CA GLU A 49 13.61 22.06 0.17
C GLU A 49 13.53 23.47 -0.43
N SER A 50 14.18 23.69 -1.57
CA SER A 50 14.20 24.99 -2.26
C SER A 50 13.08 25.22 -3.25
N GLY A 51 12.31 24.20 -3.62
CA GLY A 51 11.34 24.26 -4.72
C GLY A 51 10.00 23.59 -4.45
N GLY A 52 9.81 23.02 -3.25
CA GLY A 52 8.58 22.30 -2.88
C GLY A 52 8.35 21.02 -3.67
N ALA A 53 7.10 20.58 -3.72
CA ALA A 53 6.69 19.37 -4.41
C ALA A 53 6.67 19.57 -5.93
N ASN A 54 7.30 18.66 -6.66
CA ASN A 54 7.43 18.76 -8.10
C ASN A 54 7.33 17.39 -8.77
N VAL A 55 7.15 17.37 -10.08
CA VAL A 55 6.92 16.17 -10.91
C VAL A 55 5.66 15.43 -10.51
N ASP A 56 4.77 15.16 -11.45
CA ASP A 56 3.57 14.36 -11.18
C ASP A 56 3.97 12.90 -10.87
N ALA A 57 3.33 12.34 -9.87
CA ALA A 57 3.62 10.98 -9.42
C ALA A 57 3.19 9.95 -10.46
N PHE A 58 3.93 8.85 -10.50
CA PHE A 58 3.66 7.66 -11.29
C PHE A 58 2.83 6.66 -10.46
N LEU A 59 2.34 5.60 -11.12
CA LEU A 59 1.65 4.51 -10.44
C LEU A 59 2.42 3.99 -9.21
N HIS A 60 3.73 3.82 -9.37
CA HIS A 60 4.60 3.29 -8.33
C HIS A 60 4.59 4.14 -7.06
N ASP A 61 4.52 5.45 -7.19
CA ASP A 61 4.48 6.38 -6.05
C ASP A 61 3.16 6.26 -5.27
N TYR A 62 2.03 6.22 -5.97
CA TYR A 62 0.71 5.99 -5.37
C TYR A 62 0.62 4.63 -4.66
N ALA A 63 1.07 3.57 -5.33
CA ALA A 63 1.03 2.22 -4.81
C ALA A 63 1.90 2.05 -3.56
N LEU A 64 3.14 2.55 -3.59
CA LEU A 64 4.05 2.51 -2.43
C LEU A 64 3.58 3.37 -1.26
N LEU A 65 2.97 4.53 -1.53
CA LEU A 65 2.40 5.36 -0.47
C LEU A 65 1.20 4.68 0.17
N ALA A 66 0.31 4.05 -0.63
CA ALA A 66 -0.80 3.26 -0.13
C ALA A 66 -0.32 2.09 0.75
N GLU A 67 0.67 1.34 0.29
CA GLU A 67 1.24 0.23 1.05
C GLU A 67 1.90 0.71 2.37
N ALA A 68 2.60 1.84 2.33
CA ALA A 68 3.20 2.45 3.52
C ALA A 68 2.13 2.89 4.53
N CYS A 69 1.03 3.49 4.05
CA CYS A 69 -0.12 3.86 4.89
C CYS A 69 -0.76 2.62 5.53
N LEU A 70 -0.99 1.56 4.76
CA LEU A 70 -1.54 0.30 5.29
C LEU A 70 -0.60 -0.35 6.31
N ALA A 71 0.70 -0.30 6.09
CA ALA A 71 1.68 -0.82 7.05
C ALA A 71 1.63 -0.06 8.38
N VAL A 72 1.55 1.27 8.34
CA VAL A 72 1.39 2.07 9.56
C VAL A 72 0.02 1.83 10.19
N ALA A 73 -1.07 1.84 9.42
CA ALA A 73 -2.42 1.55 9.91
C ALA A 73 -2.48 0.23 10.67
N SER A 74 -1.83 -0.81 10.15
CA SER A 74 -1.83 -2.14 10.77
C SER A 74 -1.07 -2.25 12.09
N LYS A 75 -0.31 -1.23 12.49
CA LYS A 75 0.61 -1.27 13.63
C LYS A 75 0.50 -0.08 14.57
N ILE A 76 -0.18 1.00 14.19
CA ILE A 76 -0.13 2.24 14.98
C ILE A 76 -0.99 2.17 16.24
N ASP A 77 -2.11 1.46 16.23
CA ASP A 77 -3.05 1.43 17.34
C ASP A 77 -2.49 0.77 18.61
N TRP A 78 -1.43 -0.01 18.51
CA TRP A 78 -0.75 -0.54 19.70
C TRP A 78 -0.02 0.52 20.53
N ILE A 79 0.27 1.69 19.93
CA ILE A 79 0.94 2.82 20.60
C ILE A 79 0.06 4.07 20.66
N GLU A 80 -0.89 4.22 19.74
CA GLU A 80 -1.84 5.33 19.64
C GLU A 80 -3.20 4.79 19.24
N PRO A 81 -4.04 4.38 20.19
CA PRO A 81 -5.36 3.81 19.91
C PRO A 81 -6.24 4.69 19.03
N GLY A 82 -6.83 4.11 17.99
CA GLY A 82 -7.69 4.81 17.03
C GLY A 82 -6.94 5.61 15.95
N ALA A 83 -5.61 5.64 15.98
CA ALA A 83 -4.84 6.37 14.97
C ALA A 83 -4.80 5.69 13.60
N SER A 84 -5.16 4.41 13.49
CA SER A 84 -5.13 3.66 12.22
C SER A 84 -6.06 4.23 11.16
N ALA A 85 -7.21 4.77 11.53
CA ALA A 85 -8.28 5.21 10.64
C ALA A 85 -7.81 6.23 9.59
N ILE A 86 -6.98 7.21 9.98
CA ILE A 86 -6.47 8.22 9.04
C ILE A 86 -5.55 7.60 7.98
N TYR A 87 -4.74 6.62 8.35
CA TYR A 87 -3.82 5.95 7.41
C TYR A 87 -4.56 4.98 6.49
N GLN A 88 -5.64 4.36 6.97
CA GLN A 88 -6.55 3.57 6.13
C GLN A 88 -7.20 4.47 5.07
N ALA A 89 -7.76 5.63 5.46
CA ALA A 89 -8.35 6.60 4.55
C ALA A 89 -7.34 7.12 3.51
N ARG A 90 -6.10 7.41 3.92
CA ARG A 90 -5.01 7.82 3.01
C ARG A 90 -4.65 6.72 2.01
N ALA A 91 -4.56 5.47 2.47
CA ALA A 91 -4.31 4.33 1.59
C ALA A 91 -5.44 4.16 0.56
N GLN A 92 -6.68 4.27 1.00
CA GLN A 92 -7.86 4.21 0.14
C GLN A 92 -7.82 5.32 -0.91
N ALA A 93 -7.55 6.56 -0.51
CA ALA A 93 -7.44 7.69 -1.44
C ALA A 93 -6.36 7.45 -2.52
N CYS A 94 -5.19 6.91 -2.14
CA CYS A 94 -4.14 6.58 -3.09
C CYS A 94 -4.57 5.49 -4.09
N VAL A 95 -5.21 4.42 -3.61
CA VAL A 95 -5.64 3.30 -4.46
C VAL A 95 -6.79 3.72 -5.37
N ASP A 96 -7.80 4.42 -4.85
CA ASP A 96 -8.93 4.89 -5.65
C ASP A 96 -8.45 5.85 -6.77
N GLN A 97 -7.47 6.72 -6.45
CA GLN A 97 -6.85 7.59 -7.46
C GLN A 97 -6.07 6.78 -8.50
N ALA A 98 -5.34 5.74 -8.08
CA ALA A 98 -4.62 4.87 -9.00
C ALA A 98 -5.60 4.10 -9.92
N MET A 99 -6.67 3.56 -9.38
CA MET A 99 -7.72 2.89 -10.16
C MET A 99 -8.36 3.83 -11.18
N GLN A 100 -8.60 5.09 -10.82
CA GLN A 100 -9.25 6.07 -11.69
C GLN A 100 -8.37 6.54 -12.85
N TYR A 101 -7.07 6.75 -12.62
CA TYR A 101 -6.21 7.42 -13.61
C TYR A 101 -5.15 6.54 -14.25
N PHE A 102 -4.86 5.39 -13.67
CA PHE A 102 -3.81 4.50 -14.18
C PHE A 102 -4.35 3.18 -14.74
N ALA A 103 -5.58 2.77 -14.39
CA ALA A 103 -6.15 1.54 -14.93
C ALA A 103 -6.22 1.57 -16.47
N ASP A 104 -6.07 0.41 -17.08
CA ASP A 104 -6.31 0.21 -18.49
C ASP A 104 -7.80 -0.13 -18.70
N GLU A 105 -8.52 0.72 -19.44
CA GLU A 105 -9.96 0.55 -19.71
C GLU A 105 -10.26 -0.62 -20.68
N HIS A 106 -9.22 -1.17 -21.34
CA HIS A 106 -9.37 -2.20 -22.38
C HIS A 106 -8.67 -3.51 -22.06
N SER A 107 -7.83 -3.52 -21.01
CA SER A 107 -7.03 -4.67 -20.61
C SER A 107 -6.73 -4.62 -19.11
N ILE A 108 -6.19 -5.71 -18.58
CA ILE A 108 -5.87 -5.83 -17.15
C ILE A 108 -4.65 -5.00 -16.74
N GLY A 109 -4.65 -4.58 -15.47
CA GLY A 109 -3.54 -3.90 -14.80
C GLY A 109 -3.46 -2.40 -15.09
N TYR A 110 -2.40 -1.81 -14.60
CA TYR A 110 -2.23 -0.36 -14.51
C TYR A 110 -1.06 0.11 -15.35
N TYR A 111 -1.24 1.24 -16.04
CA TYR A 111 -0.16 1.93 -16.72
C TYR A 111 0.78 2.61 -15.72
N PHE A 112 2.04 2.80 -16.11
CA PHE A 112 3.03 3.51 -15.31
C PHE A 112 2.70 5.00 -15.15
N THR A 113 2.18 5.65 -16.21
CA THR A 113 1.79 7.07 -16.23
C THR A 113 0.28 7.25 -16.16
N ALA A 114 -0.18 8.33 -15.55
CA ALA A 114 -1.60 8.67 -15.45
C ALA A 114 -2.22 8.94 -16.83
N LYS A 115 -3.56 8.78 -16.92
CA LYS A 115 -4.34 9.20 -18.08
C LYS A 115 -4.23 10.71 -18.27
N GLY A 116 -3.89 11.14 -19.48
CA GLY A 116 -3.69 12.54 -19.81
C GLY A 116 -2.31 13.12 -19.45
N ALA A 117 -1.43 12.34 -18.81
CA ALA A 117 -0.06 12.75 -18.61
C ALA A 117 0.72 12.78 -19.94
N GLU A 118 1.66 13.71 -20.06
CA GLU A 118 2.56 13.76 -21.19
C GLU A 118 3.43 12.51 -21.23
N THR A 119 3.42 11.79 -22.35
CA THR A 119 4.25 10.61 -22.58
C THR A 119 4.95 10.69 -23.92
N PRO A 120 6.25 10.39 -24.00
CA PRO A 120 7.03 10.58 -25.23
C PRO A 120 6.53 9.76 -26.43
N VAL A 121 6.03 8.54 -26.19
CA VAL A 121 5.58 7.62 -27.25
C VAL A 121 4.24 6.99 -26.92
N ALA A 122 4.19 6.18 -25.84
CA ALA A 122 3.01 5.48 -25.40
C ALA A 122 3.04 5.21 -23.90
N ARG A 123 1.87 5.06 -23.29
CA ARG A 123 1.75 4.57 -21.93
C ARG A 123 2.16 3.10 -21.87
N ARG A 124 3.01 2.74 -20.91
CA ARG A 124 3.48 1.36 -20.71
C ARG A 124 3.00 0.82 -19.36
N LYS A 125 2.87 -0.49 -19.26
CA LYS A 125 2.67 -1.22 -18.01
C LYS A 125 3.98 -1.86 -17.56
N GLU A 126 4.27 -1.77 -16.27
CA GLU A 126 5.42 -2.46 -15.66
C GLU A 126 4.89 -3.62 -14.82
N TRP A 127 5.26 -4.83 -15.21
CA TRP A 127 4.86 -6.06 -14.54
C TRP A 127 5.99 -6.67 -13.72
N PHE A 128 7.22 -6.47 -14.16
CA PHE A 128 8.38 -7.13 -13.58
C PHE A 128 8.96 -6.32 -12.43
N ASP A 129 9.21 -7.04 -11.34
CA ASP A 129 9.98 -6.55 -10.21
C ASP A 129 11.46 -6.46 -10.61
N ASN A 130 12.12 -5.38 -10.19
CA ASN A 130 13.53 -5.13 -10.38
C ASN A 130 14.21 -4.95 -9.00
N ALA A 131 15.08 -3.95 -8.86
CA ALA A 131 15.62 -3.55 -7.55
C ALA A 131 14.52 -3.10 -6.57
N THR A 132 13.39 -2.67 -7.10
CA THR A 132 12.16 -2.39 -6.36
C THR A 132 11.00 -3.15 -7.01
N PRO A 133 9.95 -3.50 -6.24
CA PRO A 133 8.74 -4.10 -6.79
C PRO A 133 8.10 -3.21 -7.85
N SER A 134 7.45 -3.80 -8.84
CA SER A 134 6.69 -3.03 -9.84
C SER A 134 5.46 -2.36 -9.23
N GLY A 135 5.01 -1.25 -9.83
CA GLY A 135 3.79 -0.59 -9.39
C GLY A 135 2.57 -1.50 -9.40
N ASN A 136 2.46 -2.39 -10.41
CA ASN A 136 1.39 -3.38 -10.47
C ASN A 136 1.49 -4.41 -9.33
N SER A 137 2.69 -4.91 -9.01
CA SER A 137 2.88 -5.83 -7.87
C SER A 137 2.48 -5.19 -6.54
N VAL A 138 2.85 -3.93 -6.32
CA VAL A 138 2.51 -3.20 -5.09
C VAL A 138 1.02 -2.90 -5.01
N MET A 139 0.37 -2.59 -6.14
CA MET A 139 -1.09 -2.40 -6.19
C MET A 139 -1.85 -3.65 -5.71
N LEU A 140 -1.41 -4.87 -6.08
CA LEU A 140 -2.06 -6.09 -5.60
C LEU A 140 -2.03 -6.20 -4.06
N HIS A 141 -0.91 -5.83 -3.43
CA HIS A 141 -0.82 -5.79 -1.97
C HIS A 141 -1.77 -4.76 -1.36
N ALA A 142 -1.84 -3.57 -1.94
CA ALA A 142 -2.72 -2.51 -1.46
C ALA A 142 -4.20 -2.89 -1.61
N LEU A 143 -4.59 -3.43 -2.78
CA LEU A 143 -5.95 -3.92 -3.04
C LEU A 143 -6.36 -5.03 -2.07
N SER A 144 -5.50 -6.03 -1.83
CA SER A 144 -5.74 -7.11 -0.87
C SER A 144 -5.94 -6.56 0.56
N GLY A 145 -5.09 -5.62 0.98
CA GLY A 145 -5.20 -5.00 2.29
C GLY A 145 -6.47 -4.18 2.47
N LEU A 146 -6.83 -3.35 1.48
CA LEU A 146 -8.04 -2.54 1.52
C LEU A 146 -9.31 -3.41 1.47
N HIS A 147 -9.34 -4.45 0.62
CA HIS A 147 -10.46 -5.38 0.62
C HIS A 147 -10.67 -6.01 2.00
N ALA A 148 -9.61 -6.48 2.63
CA ALA A 148 -9.70 -7.07 3.96
C ALA A 148 -10.20 -6.09 5.04
N LEU A 149 -9.79 -4.81 4.97
CA LEU A 149 -10.16 -3.79 5.95
C LEU A 149 -11.57 -3.24 5.75
N THR A 150 -11.99 -3.07 4.49
CA THR A 150 -13.23 -2.36 4.16
C THR A 150 -14.37 -3.27 3.75
N GLY A 151 -14.07 -4.49 3.31
CA GLY A 151 -15.04 -5.39 2.68
C GLY A 151 -15.50 -4.92 1.28
N ASP A 152 -14.94 -3.84 0.74
CA ASP A 152 -15.32 -3.33 -0.56
C ASP A 152 -14.89 -4.29 -1.68
N SER A 153 -15.88 -4.83 -2.37
CA SER A 153 -15.68 -5.81 -3.45
C SER A 153 -14.97 -5.24 -4.68
N ARG A 154 -14.94 -3.92 -4.88
CA ARG A 154 -14.21 -3.30 -5.99
C ARG A 154 -12.73 -3.65 -5.93
N TYR A 155 -12.14 -3.65 -4.74
CA TYR A 155 -10.72 -3.99 -4.56
C TYR A 155 -10.43 -5.45 -4.85
N ALA A 156 -11.33 -6.36 -4.45
CA ALA A 156 -11.20 -7.78 -4.78
C ALA A 156 -11.33 -8.01 -6.29
N ALA A 157 -12.32 -7.39 -6.94
CA ALA A 157 -12.55 -7.53 -8.38
C ALA A 157 -11.33 -7.10 -9.21
N GLU A 158 -10.72 -5.95 -8.87
CA GLU A 158 -9.51 -5.46 -9.55
C GLU A 158 -8.30 -6.39 -9.33
N LEU A 159 -8.15 -6.89 -8.11
CA LEU A 159 -7.09 -7.85 -7.79
C LEU A 159 -7.28 -9.14 -8.57
N GLU A 160 -8.47 -9.75 -8.52
CA GLU A 160 -8.80 -11.00 -9.19
C GLU A 160 -8.65 -10.90 -10.71
N ALA A 161 -9.05 -9.77 -11.30
CA ALA A 161 -8.86 -9.51 -12.74
C ALA A 161 -7.38 -9.49 -13.14
N THR A 162 -6.49 -9.07 -12.20
CA THR A 162 -5.06 -8.91 -12.47
C THR A 162 -4.25 -10.20 -12.24
N LEU A 163 -4.72 -11.11 -11.36
CA LEU A 163 -4.01 -12.35 -11.01
C LEU A 163 -3.63 -13.24 -12.19
N PRO A 164 -4.47 -13.43 -13.24
CA PRO A 164 -4.11 -14.27 -14.39
C PRO A 164 -2.84 -13.83 -15.11
N ALA A 165 -2.55 -12.53 -15.19
CA ALA A 165 -1.31 -12.05 -15.79
C ALA A 165 -0.09 -12.48 -14.97
N TYR A 166 -0.17 -12.42 -13.63
CA TYR A 166 0.91 -12.88 -12.76
C TYR A 166 1.12 -14.38 -12.85
N ALA A 167 0.06 -15.17 -12.99
CA ALA A 167 0.16 -16.62 -13.21
C ALA A 167 0.89 -16.94 -14.53
N ASP A 168 0.58 -16.22 -15.62
CA ASP A 168 1.26 -16.39 -16.91
C ASP A 168 2.74 -16.00 -16.84
N TYR A 169 3.06 -14.87 -16.22
CA TYR A 169 4.46 -14.45 -16.02
C TYR A 169 5.23 -15.38 -15.07
N ALA A 170 4.58 -15.89 -14.02
CA ALA A 170 5.20 -16.84 -13.09
C ALA A 170 5.61 -18.14 -13.79
N GLY A 171 4.84 -18.60 -14.77
CA GLY A 171 5.19 -19.76 -15.59
C GLY A 171 6.45 -19.55 -16.46
N LYS A 172 6.82 -18.30 -16.72
CA LYS A 172 7.97 -17.92 -17.55
C LYS A 172 9.16 -17.43 -16.71
N VAL A 173 8.93 -16.51 -15.77
CA VAL A 173 9.97 -15.83 -14.97
C VAL A 173 9.44 -15.54 -13.57
N ALA A 174 9.24 -16.56 -12.74
CA ALA A 174 8.66 -16.42 -11.40
C ALA A 174 9.39 -15.38 -10.51
N ALA A 175 10.73 -15.36 -10.55
CA ALA A 175 11.54 -14.41 -9.78
C ALA A 175 11.27 -12.94 -10.16
N GLY A 176 10.92 -12.69 -11.43
CA GLY A 176 10.62 -11.34 -11.92
C GLY A 176 9.24 -10.81 -11.52
N VAL A 177 8.41 -11.61 -10.87
CA VAL A 177 7.05 -11.23 -10.41
C VAL A 177 6.81 -11.67 -8.96
N ALA A 178 7.87 -11.89 -8.21
CA ALA A 178 7.82 -12.49 -6.88
C ALA A 178 6.96 -11.69 -5.89
N HIS A 179 7.01 -10.37 -5.94
CA HIS A 179 6.21 -9.52 -5.06
C HIS A 179 4.72 -9.61 -5.38
N GLY A 180 4.35 -9.67 -6.66
CA GLY A 180 2.95 -9.91 -7.07
C GLY A 180 2.45 -11.30 -6.68
N LEU A 181 3.30 -12.32 -6.75
CA LEU A 181 2.97 -13.68 -6.27
C LEU A 181 2.79 -13.72 -4.75
N GLU A 182 3.60 -12.97 -3.99
CA GLU A 182 3.40 -12.82 -2.53
C GLU A 182 2.03 -12.19 -2.23
N ALA A 183 1.62 -11.18 -3.00
CA ALA A 183 0.31 -10.57 -2.86
C ALA A 183 -0.82 -11.57 -3.15
N ALA A 184 -0.70 -12.35 -4.22
CA ALA A 184 -1.65 -13.40 -4.57
C ALA A 184 -1.77 -14.46 -3.48
N ALA A 185 -0.64 -14.96 -2.97
CA ALA A 185 -0.60 -15.92 -1.88
C ALA A 185 -1.23 -15.36 -0.59
N THR A 186 -0.97 -14.09 -0.28
CA THR A 186 -1.56 -13.39 0.85
C THR A 186 -3.08 -13.27 0.71
N TYR A 187 -3.56 -12.90 -0.47
CA TYR A 187 -5.00 -12.81 -0.76
C TYR A 187 -5.68 -14.17 -0.61
N GLN A 188 -5.13 -15.23 -1.20
CA GLN A 188 -5.67 -16.60 -1.12
C GLN A 188 -5.66 -17.15 0.31
N SER A 189 -4.63 -16.83 1.10
CA SER A 189 -4.52 -17.25 2.51
C SER A 189 -5.42 -16.46 3.45
N GLY A 190 -5.93 -15.33 2.99
CA GLY A 190 -6.67 -14.34 3.77
C GLY A 190 -5.77 -13.41 4.58
N VAL A 191 -6.22 -12.18 4.71
CA VAL A 191 -5.63 -11.17 5.59
C VAL A 191 -6.45 -11.13 6.88
N ALA A 192 -5.79 -11.30 8.03
CA ALA A 192 -6.48 -11.23 9.32
C ALA A 192 -6.71 -9.76 9.72
N VAL A 193 -7.94 -9.43 10.08
CA VAL A 193 -8.30 -8.15 10.71
C VAL A 193 -8.78 -8.44 12.13
N ILE A 194 -8.13 -7.86 13.12
CA ILE A 194 -8.45 -8.03 14.53
C ILE A 194 -8.96 -6.70 15.07
N THR A 195 -10.25 -6.61 15.32
CA THR A 195 -10.85 -5.47 16.02
C THR A 195 -10.82 -5.72 17.52
N VAL A 196 -10.33 -4.77 18.29
CA VAL A 196 -10.18 -4.88 19.74
C VAL A 196 -10.98 -3.81 20.47
N GLY A 197 -11.51 -4.16 21.62
CA GLY A 197 -12.16 -3.19 22.52
C GLY A 197 -11.15 -2.31 23.25
N VAL A 198 -11.63 -1.22 23.83
CA VAL A 198 -10.80 -0.20 24.52
C VAL A 198 -10.09 -0.73 25.76
N ASP A 199 -10.56 -1.81 26.36
CA ASP A 199 -9.99 -2.39 27.58
C ASP A 199 -8.94 -3.48 27.32
N VAL A 200 -8.54 -3.70 26.05
CA VAL A 200 -7.56 -4.74 25.68
C VAL A 200 -6.15 -4.28 26.01
N ASP A 201 -5.38 -5.15 26.68
CA ASP A 201 -3.94 -4.95 26.84
C ASP A 201 -3.23 -5.10 25.48
N MET A 202 -3.02 -3.99 24.83
CA MET A 202 -2.37 -3.93 23.50
C MET A 202 -0.94 -4.46 23.52
N ASN A 203 -0.22 -4.40 24.64
CA ASN A 203 1.12 -4.96 24.74
C ASN A 203 1.10 -6.49 24.80
N ALA A 204 0.16 -7.06 25.55
CA ALA A 204 -0.03 -8.50 25.59
C ALA A 204 -0.46 -9.03 24.21
N LEU A 205 -1.41 -8.36 23.56
CA LEU A 205 -1.85 -8.69 22.19
C LEU A 205 -0.69 -8.60 21.21
N ARG A 206 0.09 -7.52 21.22
CA ARG A 206 1.27 -7.37 20.36
C ARG A 206 2.25 -8.51 20.52
N LYS A 207 2.60 -8.89 21.77
CA LYS A 207 3.51 -10.01 22.06
C LYS A 207 2.98 -11.31 21.47
N ALA A 208 1.69 -11.59 21.63
CA ALA A 208 1.06 -12.80 21.11
C ALA A 208 1.09 -12.83 19.58
N LEU A 209 0.82 -11.71 18.92
CA LEU A 209 0.86 -11.57 17.45
C LEU A 209 2.30 -11.64 16.93
N ALA A 210 3.25 -10.98 17.59
CA ALA A 210 4.66 -11.00 17.19
C ALA A 210 5.26 -12.42 17.23
N ALA A 211 4.83 -13.24 18.18
CA ALA A 211 5.23 -14.64 18.25
C ALA A 211 4.70 -15.50 17.07
N LYS A 212 3.69 -15.01 16.34
CA LYS A 212 3.05 -15.70 15.21
C LYS A 212 3.23 -14.91 13.88
N ALA A 213 4.28 -14.16 13.75
CA ALA A 213 4.52 -13.06 12.80
C ALA A 213 4.52 -13.39 11.29
N TRP A 214 4.05 -14.54 10.88
CA TRP A 214 4.11 -15.02 9.50
C TRP A 214 2.90 -14.68 8.62
N ARG A 215 1.88 -13.97 9.15
CA ARG A 215 0.69 -13.55 8.38
C ARG A 215 0.50 -12.04 8.43
N ARG A 216 0.06 -11.48 7.31
CA ARG A 216 -0.36 -10.06 7.28
C ARG A 216 -1.59 -9.91 8.16
N THR A 217 -1.46 -9.08 9.19
CA THR A 217 -2.52 -8.86 10.18
C THR A 217 -2.69 -7.36 10.39
N PHE A 218 -3.93 -6.90 10.33
CA PHE A 218 -4.31 -5.57 10.76
C PHE A 218 -4.90 -5.65 12.17
N VAL A 219 -4.47 -4.75 13.04
CA VAL A 219 -5.05 -4.54 14.35
C VAL A 219 -5.66 -3.15 14.37
N GLN A 220 -6.92 -3.04 14.74
CA GLN A 220 -7.63 -1.76 14.83
C GLN A 220 -8.44 -1.71 16.13
N GLN A 221 -8.52 -0.53 16.75
CA GLN A 221 -9.27 -0.27 17.94
C GLN A 221 -10.45 0.65 17.70
#